data_364c561c75bfa3a1314df7348e6f5221
#
_entry.id   364c561c75bfa3a1314df7348e6f5221
#
_cell.length_a   1.000
_cell.length_b   1.000
_cell.length_c   1.000
_cell.angle_alpha   90.00
_cell.angle_beta   90.00
_cell.angle_gamma   90.00
#
_symmetry.space_group_name_H-M   'P 1'
#
loop_
_entity.id
_entity.type
_entity.pdbx_description
1 polymer ?
#
loop_
_entity_poly.entity_id
_entity_poly.type
_entity_poly.pdbx_seq_one_letter_code
_entity_poly.pdbx_strand_id
1 'polypeptide(L)'
;MIDCYVMPIKSGKTRTLVERAVREIVDNESCVVYISLDDTREYVHQLACELLKPNDDSDAVKNRFKYLDVRRGSFNINTLAEICKMFQYEADIVIVDGADAMFKNSERPWVRSINSFVDCYKTISSLGEKYGKDFIFEFQDSANNSVYDNFSKLQNSIGYNVCNEKIDISAVR
;
A
#
# COMPACT_ATOMS: atom_id res chain seq x y z
N MET A 1 9.87 -6.27 3.16
CA MET A 1 9.82 -5.73 1.76
C MET A 1 8.94 -4.48 1.72
N ILE A 2 9.22 -3.52 0.83
CA ILE A 2 8.36 -2.33 0.61
C ILE A 2 8.16 -2.19 -0.89
N ASP A 3 6.93 -2.44 -1.35
CA ASP A 3 6.53 -2.26 -2.74
C ASP A 3 5.73 -0.96 -2.89
N CYS A 4 6.01 -0.18 -3.92
CA CYS A 4 5.35 1.08 -4.17
C CYS A 4 4.77 1.10 -5.59
N TYR A 5 3.48 1.32 -5.68
CA TYR A 5 2.76 1.52 -6.93
C TYR A 5 2.47 3.01 -7.11
N VAL A 6 2.84 3.57 -8.26
CA VAL A 6 2.48 4.95 -8.64
C VAL A 6 1.58 4.85 -9.86
N MET A 7 0.32 5.21 -9.68
CA MET A 7 -0.71 4.97 -10.69
C MET A 7 -1.52 6.24 -10.99
N PRO A 8 -1.89 6.47 -12.26
CA PRO A 8 -2.74 7.60 -12.65
C PRO A 8 -4.13 7.53 -12.00
N ILE A 9 -4.78 8.68 -11.92
CA ILE A 9 -6.19 8.77 -11.49
C ILE A 9 -7.05 7.93 -12.44
N LYS A 10 -8.00 7.16 -11.88
CA LYS A 10 -8.93 6.29 -12.63
C LYS A 10 -8.27 5.16 -13.43
N SER A 11 -7.09 4.73 -13.04
CA SER A 11 -6.36 3.63 -13.69
C SER A 11 -6.69 2.24 -13.16
N GLY A 12 -7.66 2.10 -12.26
CA GLY A 12 -8.00 0.83 -11.62
C GLY A 12 -7.10 0.47 -10.44
N LYS A 13 -6.54 1.44 -9.75
CA LYS A 13 -5.62 1.30 -8.61
C LYS A 13 -6.12 0.33 -7.55
N THR A 14 -7.30 0.57 -7.01
CA THR A 14 -7.91 -0.29 -6.00
C THR A 14 -8.03 -1.73 -6.49
N ARG A 15 -8.45 -1.94 -7.75
CA ARG A 15 -8.53 -3.29 -8.33
C ARG A 15 -7.17 -3.98 -8.35
N THR A 16 -6.11 -3.28 -8.77
CA THR A 16 -4.75 -3.81 -8.80
C THR A 16 -4.26 -4.19 -7.40
N LEU A 17 -4.49 -3.34 -6.40
CA LEU A 17 -4.10 -3.64 -5.02
C LEU A 17 -4.90 -4.79 -4.40
N VAL A 18 -6.19 -4.86 -4.68
CA VAL A 18 -7.04 -5.97 -4.22
C VAL A 18 -6.62 -7.27 -4.89
N GLU A 19 -6.29 -7.25 -6.19
CA GLU A 19 -5.73 -8.41 -6.89
C GLU A 19 -4.41 -8.87 -6.25
N ARG A 20 -3.52 -7.94 -5.95
CA ARG A 20 -2.27 -8.25 -5.23
C ARG A 20 -2.55 -8.88 -3.87
N ALA A 21 -3.49 -8.33 -3.09
CA ALA A 21 -3.88 -8.88 -1.80
C ALA A 21 -4.42 -10.32 -1.92
N VAL A 22 -5.30 -10.55 -2.89
CA VAL A 22 -5.87 -11.88 -3.13
C VAL A 22 -4.76 -12.89 -3.51
N ARG A 23 -3.81 -12.48 -4.39
CA ARG A 23 -2.70 -13.37 -4.76
C ARG A 23 -1.76 -13.65 -3.58
N GLU A 24 -1.44 -12.67 -2.76
CA GLU A 24 -0.64 -12.91 -1.55
C GLU A 24 -1.31 -13.91 -0.60
N ILE A 25 -2.62 -13.87 -0.49
CA ILE A 25 -3.36 -14.82 0.36
C ILE A 25 -3.41 -16.21 -0.26
N VAL A 26 -3.72 -16.31 -1.56
CA VAL A 26 -3.95 -17.60 -2.23
C VAL A 26 -2.64 -18.31 -2.52
N ASP A 27 -1.64 -17.57 -3.03
CA ASP A 27 -0.41 -18.17 -3.53
C ASP A 27 0.68 -18.30 -2.44
N ASN A 28 0.69 -17.37 -1.45
CA ASN A 28 1.70 -17.27 -0.40
C ASN A 28 1.17 -17.54 1.02
N GLU A 29 -0.12 -17.81 1.16
CA GLU A 29 -0.80 -18.02 2.46
C GLU A 29 -0.67 -16.86 3.45
N SER A 30 -0.35 -15.66 2.95
CA SER A 30 -0.15 -14.46 3.78
C SER A 30 -1.45 -13.97 4.39
N CYS A 31 -1.39 -13.39 5.58
CA CYS A 31 -2.47 -12.59 6.16
C CYS A 31 -2.28 -11.12 5.78
N VAL A 32 -3.29 -10.51 5.17
CA VAL A 32 -3.23 -9.16 4.64
C VAL A 32 -4.15 -8.21 5.40
N VAL A 33 -3.60 -7.08 5.85
CA VAL A 33 -4.37 -5.91 6.28
C VAL A 33 -4.43 -4.93 5.12
N TYR A 34 -5.64 -4.66 4.61
CA TYR A 34 -5.90 -3.71 3.54
C TYR A 34 -6.50 -2.43 4.13
N ILE A 35 -5.77 -1.34 4.01
CA ILE A 35 -6.18 -0.01 4.47
C ILE A 35 -6.70 0.75 3.25
N SER A 36 -7.97 1.07 3.25
CA SER A 36 -8.57 1.97 2.26
C SER A 36 -8.83 3.33 2.87
N LEU A 37 -8.48 4.39 2.14
CA LEU A 37 -8.71 5.76 2.54
C LEU A 37 -9.86 6.43 1.76
N ASP A 38 -10.30 5.81 0.67
CA ASP A 38 -11.28 6.38 -0.24
C ASP A 38 -12.44 5.43 -0.60
N ASP A 39 -12.19 4.12 -0.60
CA ASP A 39 -13.17 3.12 -1.03
C ASP A 39 -13.90 2.46 0.14
N THR A 40 -15.12 2.00 -0.09
CA THR A 40 -15.91 1.32 0.93
C THR A 40 -15.51 -0.14 1.09
N ARG A 41 -15.80 -0.71 2.26
CA ARG A 41 -15.57 -2.12 2.57
C ARG A 41 -16.29 -3.04 1.58
N GLU A 42 -17.53 -2.71 1.27
CA GLU A 42 -18.39 -3.50 0.37
C GLU A 42 -17.78 -3.58 -1.02
N TYR A 43 -17.30 -2.46 -1.54
CA TYR A 43 -16.65 -2.41 -2.85
C TYR A 43 -15.37 -3.22 -2.90
N VAL A 44 -14.49 -3.07 -1.91
CA VAL A 44 -13.23 -3.81 -1.83
C VAL A 44 -13.48 -5.32 -1.69
N HIS A 45 -14.45 -5.72 -0.86
CA HIS A 45 -14.81 -7.13 -0.71
C HIS A 45 -15.43 -7.69 -2.00
N GLN A 46 -16.28 -6.94 -2.69
CA GLN A 46 -16.83 -7.34 -3.99
C GLN A 46 -15.72 -7.60 -4.99
N LEU A 47 -14.75 -6.66 -5.11
CA LEU A 47 -13.58 -6.84 -5.97
C LEU A 47 -12.77 -8.09 -5.60
N ALA A 48 -12.55 -8.33 -4.32
CA ALA A 48 -11.82 -9.52 -3.88
C ALA A 48 -12.53 -10.82 -4.33
N CYS A 49 -13.86 -10.86 -4.24
CA CYS A 49 -14.64 -12.00 -4.73
C CYS A 49 -14.59 -12.15 -6.26
N GLU A 50 -14.66 -11.04 -7.00
CA GLU A 50 -14.59 -11.05 -8.48
C GLU A 50 -13.22 -11.51 -9.02
N LEU A 51 -12.15 -11.31 -8.23
CA LEU A 51 -10.78 -11.61 -8.62
C LEU A 51 -10.34 -13.04 -8.26
N LEU A 52 -11.18 -13.78 -7.53
CA LEU A 52 -10.96 -15.20 -7.27
C LEU A 52 -11.08 -16.00 -8.57
N LYS A 53 -10.12 -16.88 -8.81
CA LYS A 53 -10.20 -17.88 -9.88
C LYS A 53 -11.03 -19.09 -9.41
N PRO A 54 -11.54 -19.94 -10.33
CA PRO A 54 -12.42 -21.06 -9.97
C PRO A 54 -11.86 -22.04 -8.95
N ASN A 55 -10.53 -22.17 -8.87
CA ASN A 55 -9.84 -23.09 -7.95
C ASN A 55 -9.24 -22.39 -6.72
N ASP A 56 -9.43 -21.08 -6.56
CA ASP A 56 -8.91 -20.35 -5.41
C ASP A 56 -9.74 -20.67 -4.15
N ASP A 57 -9.08 -20.76 -3.01
CA ASP A 57 -9.74 -20.94 -1.72
C ASP A 57 -10.39 -19.63 -1.24
N SER A 58 -11.69 -19.52 -1.45
CA SER A 58 -12.47 -18.34 -1.02
C SER A 58 -12.53 -18.19 0.50
N ASP A 59 -12.45 -19.30 1.26
CA ASP A 59 -12.48 -19.23 2.71
C ASP A 59 -11.13 -18.75 3.28
N ALA A 60 -10.03 -19.08 2.62
CA ALA A 60 -8.73 -18.50 2.93
C ALA A 60 -8.78 -16.97 2.80
N VAL A 61 -9.35 -16.46 1.70
CA VAL A 61 -9.47 -15.00 1.51
C VAL A 61 -10.36 -14.36 2.57
N LYS A 62 -11.53 -14.94 2.89
CA LYS A 62 -12.40 -14.41 3.96
C LYS A 62 -11.70 -14.33 5.33
N ASN A 63 -10.85 -15.30 5.64
CA ASN A 63 -10.21 -15.38 6.96
C ASN A 63 -8.93 -14.52 7.05
N ARG A 64 -8.21 -14.34 5.94
CA ARG A 64 -6.89 -13.70 5.90
C ARG A 64 -6.90 -12.29 5.33
N PHE A 65 -8.00 -11.84 4.71
CA PHE A 65 -8.18 -10.48 4.20
C PHE A 65 -8.86 -9.60 5.24
N LYS A 66 -8.11 -8.72 5.89
CA LYS A 66 -8.62 -7.79 6.91
C LYS A 66 -8.70 -6.38 6.34
N TYR A 67 -9.89 -5.86 6.22
CA TYR A 67 -10.16 -4.51 5.75
C TYR A 67 -10.23 -3.50 6.88
N LEU A 68 -9.51 -2.38 6.72
CA LEU A 68 -9.58 -1.23 7.63
C LEU A 68 -10.02 0.01 6.87
N ASP A 69 -11.11 0.60 7.33
CA ASP A 69 -11.57 1.92 6.92
C ASP A 69 -10.89 2.98 7.79
N VAL A 70 -10.05 3.81 7.19
CA VAL A 70 -9.33 4.88 7.88
C VAL A 70 -9.61 6.19 7.19
N ARG A 71 -10.04 7.20 7.95
CA ARG A 71 -10.29 8.54 7.39
C ARG A 71 -9.01 9.10 6.80
N ARG A 72 -9.05 9.46 5.50
CA ARG A 72 -7.92 10.03 4.78
C ARG A 72 -7.25 11.20 5.51
N GLY A 73 -8.04 12.10 6.12
CA GLY A 73 -7.53 13.28 6.82
C GLY A 73 -6.78 13.00 8.13
N SER A 74 -6.91 11.79 8.69
CA SER A 74 -6.23 11.39 9.93
C SER A 74 -5.13 10.35 9.70
N PHE A 75 -4.97 9.84 8.49
CA PHE A 75 -3.95 8.83 8.19
C PHE A 75 -2.56 9.47 8.05
N ASN A 76 -1.64 9.05 8.90
CA ASN A 76 -0.24 9.48 8.92
C ASN A 76 0.66 8.34 9.40
N ILE A 77 1.96 8.59 9.52
CA ILE A 77 2.94 7.57 9.92
C ILE A 77 2.68 6.98 11.32
N ASN A 78 2.14 7.78 12.25
CA ASN A 78 1.81 7.30 13.60
C ASN A 78 0.60 6.36 13.54
N THR A 79 -0.40 6.68 12.72
CA THR A 79 -1.55 5.79 12.47
C THR A 79 -1.08 4.46 11.88
N LEU A 80 -0.16 4.49 10.92
CA LEU A 80 0.43 3.27 10.35
C LEU A 80 1.16 2.46 11.44
N ALA A 81 1.93 3.11 12.31
CA ALA A 81 2.65 2.45 13.39
C ALA A 81 1.69 1.76 14.39
N GLU A 82 0.58 2.41 14.75
CA GLU A 82 -0.44 1.82 15.61
C GLU A 82 -1.13 0.62 14.95
N ILE A 83 -1.40 0.69 13.65
CA ILE A 83 -1.95 -0.45 12.89
C ILE A 83 -0.95 -1.62 12.89
N CYS A 84 0.32 -1.37 12.61
CA CYS A 84 1.36 -2.43 12.66
C CYS A 84 1.44 -3.09 14.03
N LYS A 85 1.34 -2.31 15.10
CA LYS A 85 1.31 -2.81 16.48
C LYS A 85 0.05 -3.63 16.75
N MET A 86 -1.12 -3.15 16.34
CA MET A 86 -2.41 -3.83 16.54
C MET A 86 -2.43 -5.20 15.86
N PHE A 87 -1.90 -5.29 14.65
CA PHE A 87 -1.87 -6.52 13.85
C PHE A 87 -0.52 -7.24 13.88
N GLN A 88 0.28 -7.03 14.92
CA GLN A 88 1.64 -7.57 15.01
C GLN A 88 1.72 -9.08 14.74
N TYR A 89 0.76 -9.84 15.26
CA TYR A 89 0.72 -11.30 15.14
C TYR A 89 -0.34 -11.83 14.18
N GLU A 90 -1.11 -10.94 13.56
CA GLU A 90 -2.28 -11.31 12.76
C GLU A 90 -2.16 -10.95 11.28
N ALA A 91 -1.11 -10.26 10.89
CA ALA A 91 -0.87 -9.90 9.49
C ALA A 91 0.60 -10.01 9.14
N ASP A 92 0.85 -10.39 7.90
CA ASP A 92 2.18 -10.44 7.30
C ASP A 92 2.42 -9.21 6.43
N ILE A 93 1.38 -8.76 5.74
CA ILE A 93 1.43 -7.68 4.77
C ILE A 93 0.44 -6.58 5.13
N VAL A 94 0.87 -5.32 5.00
CA VAL A 94 0.01 -4.14 5.13
C VAL A 94 -0.05 -3.42 3.78
N ILE A 95 -1.23 -3.35 3.19
CA ILE A 95 -1.50 -2.63 1.93
C ILE A 95 -2.18 -1.31 2.26
N VAL A 96 -1.72 -0.22 1.66
CA VAL A 96 -2.30 1.12 1.84
C VAL A 96 -2.70 1.70 0.49
N ASP A 97 -4.00 1.80 0.27
CA ASP A 97 -4.62 2.43 -0.90
C ASP A 97 -4.80 3.93 -0.62
N GLY A 98 -4.06 4.77 -1.36
CA GLY A 98 -4.01 6.21 -1.15
C GLY A 98 -2.94 6.68 -0.17
N ALA A 99 -1.79 6.04 -0.11
CA ALA A 99 -0.71 6.33 0.82
C ALA A 99 -0.17 7.77 0.77
N ASP A 100 -0.48 8.54 -0.29
CA ASP A 100 -0.16 9.96 -0.38
C ASP A 100 -0.77 10.79 0.77
N ALA A 101 -1.88 10.34 1.35
CA ALA A 101 -2.47 10.97 2.53
C ALA A 101 -1.52 10.99 3.74
N MET A 102 -0.72 9.94 3.91
CA MET A 102 0.26 9.84 4.99
C MET A 102 1.26 11.02 4.98
N PHE A 103 1.63 11.47 3.79
CA PHE A 103 2.56 12.58 3.60
C PHE A 103 1.89 13.94 3.70
N LYS A 104 0.62 14.04 3.28
CA LYS A 104 -0.15 15.30 3.32
C LYS A 104 -0.57 15.68 4.73
N ASN A 105 -0.84 14.70 5.59
CA ASN A 105 -1.35 14.89 6.94
C ASN A 105 -0.23 14.96 8.00
N SER A 106 1.03 14.89 7.60
CA SER A 106 2.13 15.10 8.54
C SER A 106 2.24 16.58 8.90
N GLU A 107 2.57 16.89 10.16
CA GLU A 107 2.87 18.26 10.61
C GLU A 107 4.02 18.91 9.81
N ARG A 108 4.84 18.07 9.18
CA ARG A 108 5.88 18.49 8.24
C ARG A 108 5.43 18.08 6.83
N PRO A 109 5.30 19.02 5.89
CA PRO A 109 4.95 18.68 4.51
C PRO A 109 6.10 17.90 3.85
N TRP A 110 6.10 16.62 4.00
CA TRP A 110 7.13 15.67 3.58
C TRP A 110 7.33 15.66 2.07
N VAL A 111 6.29 16.01 1.35
CA VAL A 111 6.29 16.08 -0.11
C VAL A 111 7.21 17.18 -0.67
N ARG A 112 7.66 18.11 0.18
CA ARG A 112 8.43 19.28 -0.27
C ARG A 112 9.95 19.09 -0.25
N SER A 113 10.47 18.06 0.42
CA SER A 113 11.90 17.79 0.42
C SER A 113 12.20 16.30 0.34
N ILE A 114 13.21 15.96 -0.46
CA ILE A 114 13.72 14.59 -0.57
C ILE A 114 14.12 14.02 0.79
N ASN A 115 14.69 14.84 1.69
CA ASN A 115 15.13 14.41 3.00
C ASN A 115 13.98 13.93 3.88
N SER A 116 12.86 14.65 3.86
CA SER A 116 11.65 14.24 4.59
C SER A 116 11.07 12.93 4.09
N PHE A 117 11.18 12.69 2.78
CA PHE A 117 10.77 11.45 2.16
C PHE A 117 11.68 10.28 2.58
N VAL A 118 13.00 10.50 2.59
CA VAL A 118 14.00 9.54 3.09
C VAL A 118 13.72 9.18 4.55
N ASP A 119 13.42 10.16 5.40
CA ASP A 119 13.12 9.92 6.81
C ASP A 119 11.84 9.10 6.99
N CYS A 120 10.81 9.34 6.16
CA CYS A 120 9.61 8.51 6.15
C CYS A 120 9.91 7.08 5.76
N TYR A 121 10.62 6.90 4.66
CA TYR A 121 11.01 5.58 4.19
C TYR A 121 11.78 4.79 5.26
N LYS A 122 12.76 5.43 5.92
CA LYS A 122 13.49 4.81 7.02
C LYS A 122 12.57 4.42 8.17
N THR A 123 11.60 5.28 8.50
CA THR A 123 10.62 4.98 9.55
C THR A 123 9.76 3.79 9.17
N ILE A 124 9.26 3.74 7.93
CA ILE A 124 8.48 2.59 7.41
C ILE A 124 9.33 1.32 7.43
N SER A 125 10.57 1.38 6.97
CA SER A 125 11.49 0.24 7.01
C SER A 125 11.69 -0.29 8.43
N SER A 126 11.92 0.62 9.38
CA SER A 126 12.05 0.28 10.80
C SER A 126 10.77 -0.33 11.39
N LEU A 127 9.58 0.12 10.96
CA LEU A 127 8.32 -0.51 11.34
C LEU A 127 8.21 -1.92 10.78
N GLY A 128 8.60 -2.12 9.52
CA GLY A 128 8.63 -3.45 8.89
C GLY A 128 9.54 -4.42 9.63
N GLU A 129 10.76 -4.00 9.96
CA GLU A 129 11.71 -4.79 10.74
C GLU A 129 11.18 -5.09 12.14
N LYS A 130 10.68 -4.07 12.84
CA LYS A 130 10.20 -4.20 14.22
C LYS A 130 9.02 -5.13 14.37
N TYR A 131 8.08 -5.09 13.43
CA TYR A 131 6.81 -5.84 13.52
C TYR A 131 6.73 -7.02 12.55
N GLY A 132 7.80 -7.30 11.78
CA GLY A 132 7.82 -8.37 10.80
C GLY A 132 6.81 -8.16 9.69
N LYS A 133 6.70 -6.93 9.14
CA LYS A 133 5.70 -6.58 8.13
C LYS A 133 6.33 -6.26 6.79
N ASP A 134 5.68 -6.73 5.75
CA ASP A 134 5.85 -6.22 4.40
C ASP A 134 4.81 -5.13 4.11
N PHE A 135 5.17 -4.16 3.29
CA PHE A 135 4.30 -3.04 2.93
C PHE A 135 4.10 -2.95 1.43
N ILE A 136 2.87 -2.67 1.04
CA ILE A 136 2.50 -2.33 -0.33
C ILE A 136 1.76 -0.99 -0.28
N PHE A 137 2.32 0.03 -0.92
CA PHE A 137 1.76 1.37 -0.97
C PHE A 137 1.31 1.73 -2.38
N GLU A 138 0.17 2.38 -2.49
CA GLU A 138 -0.24 3.06 -3.71
C GLU A 138 -0.20 4.56 -3.51
N PHE A 139 0.39 5.25 -4.49
CA PHE A 139 0.47 6.70 -4.57
C PHE A 139 -0.18 7.16 -5.85
N GLN A 140 -1.05 8.14 -5.71
CA GLN A 140 -1.71 8.73 -6.86
C GLN A 140 -0.72 9.56 -7.68
N ASP A 141 -0.50 9.20 -8.94
CA ASP A 141 0.23 10.03 -9.88
C ASP A 141 -0.66 11.19 -10.34
N SER A 142 -0.28 12.40 -9.98
CA SER A 142 -0.89 13.63 -10.50
C SER A 142 0.18 14.45 -11.21
N ALA A 143 -0.19 15.14 -12.25
CA ALA A 143 0.71 15.94 -13.11
C ALA A 143 1.59 16.95 -12.36
N ASN A 144 1.26 17.25 -11.11
CA ASN A 144 2.01 18.14 -10.22
C ASN A 144 2.65 17.40 -9.03
N ASN A 145 2.70 16.07 -9.06
CA ASN A 145 3.14 15.31 -7.90
C ASN A 145 4.57 14.81 -8.11
N SER A 146 5.50 15.42 -7.38
CA SER A 146 6.90 15.01 -7.33
C SER A 146 7.14 13.69 -6.58
N VAL A 147 6.08 12.95 -6.20
CA VAL A 147 6.22 11.70 -5.46
C VAL A 147 7.02 10.68 -6.27
N TYR A 148 6.69 10.50 -7.55
CA TYR A 148 7.43 9.61 -8.45
C TYR A 148 8.90 10.01 -8.60
N ASP A 149 9.16 11.30 -8.86
CA ASP A 149 10.52 11.83 -8.96
C ASP A 149 11.31 11.65 -7.67
N ASN A 150 10.64 11.78 -6.53
CA ASN A 150 11.24 11.58 -5.23
C ASN A 150 11.52 10.10 -4.95
N PHE A 151 10.65 9.18 -5.36
CA PHE A 151 10.91 7.74 -5.26
C PHE A 151 12.09 7.32 -6.14
N SER A 152 12.15 7.80 -7.37
CA SER A 152 13.27 7.53 -8.28
C SER A 152 14.60 8.06 -7.72
N LYS A 153 14.59 9.25 -7.14
CA LYS A 153 15.77 9.84 -6.47
C LYS A 153 16.14 9.08 -5.19
N LEU A 154 15.15 8.60 -4.45
CA LEU A 154 15.32 7.81 -3.25
C LEU A 154 16.02 6.49 -3.57
N GLN A 155 15.55 5.78 -4.59
CA GLN A 155 16.15 4.54 -5.07
C GLN A 155 17.64 4.70 -5.38
N ASN A 156 18.00 5.82 -6.01
CA ASN A 156 19.39 6.13 -6.36
C ASN A 156 20.23 6.59 -5.15
N SER A 157 19.62 7.15 -4.11
CA SER A 157 20.35 7.78 -2.98
C SER A 157 20.60 6.84 -1.80
N ILE A 158 19.75 5.83 -1.59
CA ILE A 158 19.83 4.94 -0.41
C ILE A 158 20.26 3.50 -0.75
N GLY A 159 20.42 3.17 -2.03
CA GLY A 159 20.89 1.83 -2.46
C GLY A 159 19.92 0.69 -2.13
N TYR A 160 18.67 1.00 -1.74
CA TYR A 160 17.63 0.00 -1.50
C TYR A 160 16.88 -0.29 -2.79
N ASN A 161 16.60 -1.57 -3.04
CA ASN A 161 15.69 -1.97 -4.10
C ASN A 161 14.25 -1.59 -3.71
N VAL A 162 13.83 -0.41 -4.12
CA VAL A 162 12.41 -0.07 -4.19
C VAL A 162 11.88 -0.71 -5.46
N CYS A 163 11.04 -1.71 -5.34
CA CYS A 163 10.42 -2.35 -6.48
C CYS A 163 9.45 -1.35 -7.12
N ASN A 164 9.88 -0.69 -8.19
CA ASN A 164 9.05 0.19 -9.00
C ASN A 164 8.48 -0.65 -10.15
N GLU A 165 7.42 -1.38 -9.91
CA GLU A 165 6.58 -1.81 -11.02
C GLU A 165 5.74 -0.63 -11.48
N LYS A 166 6.24 0.10 -12.45
CA LYS A 166 5.40 0.97 -13.28
C LYS A 166 4.53 0.04 -14.10
N ILE A 167 3.32 -0.24 -13.63
CA ILE A 167 2.36 -0.98 -14.43
C ILE A 167 1.99 -0.05 -15.61
N ASP A 168 2.54 -0.38 -16.78
CA ASP A 168 2.18 0.30 -18.01
C ASP A 168 0.78 -0.15 -18.43
N ILE A 169 -0.22 0.66 -18.06
CA ILE A 169 -1.64 0.37 -18.31
C ILE A 169 -1.98 0.50 -19.80
N SER A 170 -1.07 0.94 -20.64
CA SER A 170 -1.29 1.01 -22.10
C SER A 170 -1.46 -0.39 -22.71
N ALA A 171 -1.07 -1.45 -22.03
CA ALA A 171 -1.21 -2.85 -22.46
C ALA A 171 -2.53 -3.52 -22.04
N VAL A 172 -3.35 -2.89 -21.21
CA VAL A 172 -4.67 -3.40 -20.79
C VAL A 172 -5.75 -2.69 -21.57
N ARG A 173 -5.95 -3.12 -22.80
CA ARG A 173 -7.15 -2.81 -23.61
C ARG A 173 -7.99 -4.06 -23.77
#